data_fbdb731362987a6070ca147ab2c59287
#
_entry.id   fbdb731362987a6070ca147ab2c59287
#
_cell.length_a   1.000
_cell.length_b   1.000
_cell.length_c   1.000
_cell.angle_alpha   90.00
_cell.angle_beta   90.00
_cell.angle_gamma   90.00
#
_symmetry.space_group_name_H-M   'P 1'
#
loop_
_entity.id
_entity.type
_entity.pdbx_description
1 polymer ?
#
loop_
_entity_poly.entity_id
_entity_poly.type
_entity_poly.pdbx_seq_one_letter_code
_entity_poly.pdbx_strand_id
1 'polypeptide(L)'
;MFKTELHCHSKHVSTCAHASHEEIVEKYVEAGYTTIVSTEHINPWTFPRELEDGTWRSRLDYFMDAYEHFCHAAEGKLHILLGAEIRFMRGNDSDYLVYGLTREFLHDLGDPRYINDIRRLSQNVRDAGCMIYQAHPFRPMMTVTDPHLLDGIETANMSPWHNSHNTIAKAWAVETGLRSISGTDFHNSDHEPRGGIMTEHPITSNDELLSVLRSGEYELIAE
;
A
#
# COMPACT_ATOMS: atom_id res chain seq x y z
N MET A 1 2.25 -22.13 5.13
CA MET A 1 1.85 -20.92 4.38
C MET A 1 2.29 -19.69 5.16
N PHE A 2 2.82 -18.68 4.47
CA PHE A 2 3.34 -17.44 5.05
C PHE A 2 2.41 -16.29 4.68
N LYS A 3 2.09 -15.43 5.65
CA LYS A 3 1.16 -14.32 5.46
C LYS A 3 1.92 -13.02 5.23
N THR A 4 1.51 -12.26 4.21
CA THR A 4 2.03 -10.92 3.91
C THR A 4 0.88 -9.92 3.86
N GLU A 5 0.95 -8.88 4.69
CA GLU A 5 0.04 -7.73 4.62
C GLU A 5 0.44 -6.81 3.47
N LEU A 6 -0.54 -6.34 2.71
CA LEU A 6 -0.31 -5.50 1.54
C LEU A 6 -0.85 -4.06 1.69
N HIS A 7 -1.59 -3.74 2.77
CA HIS A 7 -2.19 -2.42 2.97
C HIS A 7 -2.21 -2.05 4.45
N CYS A 8 -1.18 -1.32 4.89
CA CYS A 8 -0.98 -0.98 6.29
C CYS A 8 -0.44 0.45 6.47
N HIS A 9 -1.01 1.17 7.43
CA HIS A 9 -0.67 2.55 7.79
C HIS A 9 -0.31 2.66 9.26
N SER A 10 0.54 3.65 9.58
CA SER A 10 0.92 3.99 10.94
C SER A 10 0.72 5.47 11.24
N LYS A 11 0.68 5.82 12.52
CA LYS A 11 0.59 7.22 12.98
C LYS A 11 1.83 8.06 12.66
N HIS A 12 2.91 7.42 12.23
CA HIS A 12 4.18 8.12 11.98
C HIS A 12 4.17 8.94 10.69
N VAL A 13 3.34 8.54 9.72
CA VAL A 13 3.20 9.24 8.43
C VAL A 13 1.74 9.56 8.15
N SER A 14 0.87 8.56 8.22
CA SER A 14 -0.53 8.67 7.84
C SER A 14 -1.34 9.35 8.92
N THR A 15 -1.78 10.60 8.69
CA THR A 15 -2.50 11.42 9.68
C THR A 15 -3.84 10.84 10.15
N CYS A 16 -4.40 9.89 9.38
CA CYS A 16 -5.62 9.15 9.74
C CYS A 16 -5.34 7.89 10.55
N ALA A 17 -4.08 7.45 10.67
CA ALA A 17 -3.70 6.29 11.44
C ALA A 17 -3.30 6.67 12.87
N HIS A 18 -3.55 5.77 13.84
CA HIS A 18 -3.28 6.02 15.26
C HIS A 18 -2.38 4.95 15.90
N ALA A 19 -2.20 3.79 15.26
CA ALA A 19 -1.31 2.75 15.76
C ALA A 19 0.17 3.11 15.54
N SER A 20 1.01 2.83 16.52
CA SER A 20 2.46 2.93 16.38
C SER A 20 3.03 1.70 15.65
N HIS A 21 4.29 1.80 15.19
CA HIS A 21 4.97 0.68 14.56
C HIS A 21 5.08 -0.53 15.50
N GLU A 22 5.34 -0.30 16.79
CA GLU A 22 5.44 -1.35 17.81
C GLU A 22 4.10 -2.07 17.99
N GLU A 23 2.99 -1.33 18.10
CA GLU A 23 1.63 -1.89 18.21
C GLU A 23 1.26 -2.71 16.96
N ILE A 24 1.61 -2.22 15.76
CA ILE A 24 1.40 -2.94 14.51
C ILE A 24 2.20 -4.25 14.51
N VAL A 25 3.50 -4.18 14.81
CA VAL A 25 4.37 -5.37 14.86
C VAL A 25 3.83 -6.42 15.81
N GLU A 26 3.44 -6.03 17.02
CA GLU A 26 2.88 -6.95 18.02
C GLU A 26 1.64 -7.67 17.47
N LYS A 27 0.68 -6.93 16.94
CA LYS A 27 -0.56 -7.48 16.38
C LYS A 27 -0.33 -8.42 15.19
N TYR A 28 0.53 -8.04 14.27
CA TYR A 28 0.79 -8.86 13.09
C TYR A 28 1.60 -10.13 13.42
N VAL A 29 2.50 -10.07 14.41
CA VAL A 29 3.20 -11.25 14.93
C VAL A 29 2.19 -12.20 15.59
N GLU A 30 1.29 -11.70 16.46
CA GLU A 30 0.24 -12.51 17.07
C GLU A 30 -0.69 -13.16 16.05
N ALA A 31 -1.00 -12.45 14.95
CA ALA A 31 -1.83 -12.97 13.87
C ALA A 31 -1.07 -13.93 12.93
N GLY A 32 0.23 -14.16 13.16
CA GLY A 32 1.06 -15.11 12.41
C GLY A 32 1.50 -14.61 11.03
N TYR A 33 1.59 -13.29 10.84
CA TYR A 33 2.20 -12.71 9.65
C TYR A 33 3.73 -12.77 9.72
N THR A 34 4.35 -12.80 8.56
CA THR A 34 5.81 -12.79 8.42
C THR A 34 6.32 -11.52 7.77
N THR A 35 5.44 -10.81 7.04
CA THR A 35 5.82 -9.65 6.25
C THR A 35 4.69 -8.62 6.24
N ILE A 36 5.05 -7.35 6.27
CA ILE A 36 4.15 -6.21 6.07
C ILE A 36 4.74 -5.33 4.97
N VAL A 37 3.93 -4.92 4.02
CA VAL A 37 4.26 -3.81 3.13
C VAL A 37 3.76 -2.53 3.79
N SER A 38 4.68 -1.65 4.15
CA SER A 38 4.36 -0.31 4.65
C SER A 38 3.84 0.52 3.49
N THR A 39 2.53 0.74 3.45
CA THR A 39 1.85 1.51 2.40
C THR A 39 1.39 2.87 2.92
N GLU A 40 2.28 3.56 3.63
CA GLU A 40 1.98 4.88 4.16
C GLU A 40 1.46 5.83 3.08
N HIS A 41 0.58 6.73 3.47
CA HIS A 41 0.03 7.70 2.54
C HIS A 41 1.09 8.66 1.98
N ILE A 42 1.02 8.90 0.67
CA ILE A 42 1.56 10.10 0.03
C ILE A 42 0.37 10.84 -0.59
N ASN A 43 -0.33 11.62 0.22
CA ASN A 43 -1.56 12.31 -0.13
C ASN A 43 -1.51 13.80 0.28
N PRO A 44 -2.56 14.61 0.01
CA PRO A 44 -2.59 16.03 0.35
C PRO A 44 -2.34 16.37 1.84
N TRP A 45 -2.58 15.42 2.73
CA TRP A 45 -2.54 15.63 4.19
C TRP A 45 -1.39 14.89 4.90
N THR A 46 -0.54 14.16 4.17
CA THR A 46 0.50 13.28 4.73
C THR A 46 1.54 14.04 5.54
N PHE A 47 2.01 15.18 5.02
CA PHE A 47 3.17 15.84 5.59
C PHE A 47 2.79 16.92 6.59
N PRO A 48 3.52 17.02 7.73
CA PRO A 48 3.27 18.06 8.72
C PRO A 48 3.48 19.46 8.12
N ARG A 49 2.85 20.47 8.74
CA ARG A 49 2.88 21.87 8.23
C ARG A 49 4.28 22.42 8.05
N GLU A 50 5.21 22.00 8.89
CA GLU A 50 6.61 22.40 8.84
C GLU A 50 7.30 21.95 7.54
N LEU A 51 6.75 20.94 6.88
CA LEU A 51 7.20 20.42 5.59
C LEU A 51 6.33 20.86 4.40
N GLU A 52 5.23 21.61 4.63
CA GLU A 52 4.34 22.03 3.52
C GLU A 52 5.08 22.92 2.50
N ASP A 53 5.93 23.82 2.97
CA ASP A 53 6.77 24.70 2.14
C ASP A 53 8.13 24.05 1.79
N GLY A 54 8.36 22.82 2.25
CA GLY A 54 9.60 22.09 2.01
C GLY A 54 9.74 21.55 0.59
N THR A 55 10.96 21.17 0.25
CA THR A 55 11.26 20.48 -1.02
C THR A 55 10.72 19.04 -0.96
N TRP A 56 10.54 18.42 -2.14
CA TRP A 56 10.24 16.97 -2.18
C TRP A 56 11.28 16.14 -1.44
N ARG A 57 12.54 16.54 -1.51
CA ARG A 57 13.64 15.86 -0.80
C ARG A 57 13.40 15.80 0.72
N SER A 58 13.02 16.91 1.35
CA SER A 58 12.76 16.91 2.80
C SER A 58 11.55 16.09 3.19
N ARG A 59 10.52 16.05 2.33
CA ARG A 59 9.33 15.19 2.53
C ARG A 59 9.67 13.72 2.36
N LEU A 60 10.49 13.39 1.36
CA LEU A 60 10.97 12.04 1.15
C LEU A 60 11.86 11.57 2.31
N ASP A 61 12.74 12.43 2.83
CA ASP A 61 13.54 12.11 4.01
C ASP A 61 12.62 11.75 5.20
N TYR A 62 11.60 12.56 5.48
CA TYR A 62 10.60 12.28 6.53
C TYR A 62 9.88 10.94 6.32
N PHE A 63 9.46 10.65 5.09
CA PHE A 63 8.78 9.40 4.74
C PHE A 63 9.70 8.19 4.95
N MET A 64 10.95 8.31 4.53
CA MET A 64 11.95 7.24 4.66
C MET A 64 12.41 7.03 6.10
N ASP A 65 12.54 8.09 6.90
CA ASP A 65 12.86 7.97 8.33
C ASP A 65 11.77 7.17 9.08
N ALA A 66 10.51 7.38 8.74
CA ALA A 66 9.41 6.60 9.31
C ALA A 66 9.47 5.13 8.87
N TYR A 67 9.78 4.85 7.60
CA TYR A 67 9.98 3.48 7.11
C TYR A 67 11.15 2.79 7.83
N GLU A 68 12.29 3.46 8.00
CA GLU A 68 13.45 2.93 8.73
C GLU A 68 13.11 2.64 10.20
N HIS A 69 12.32 3.52 10.84
CA HIS A 69 11.81 3.29 12.19
C HIS A 69 10.91 2.04 12.24
N PHE A 70 10.05 1.81 11.25
CA PHE A 70 9.21 0.61 11.19
C PHE A 70 10.07 -0.65 11.03
N CYS A 71 11.07 -0.63 10.15
CA CYS A 71 12.02 -1.73 10.01
C CYS A 71 12.73 -2.06 11.35
N HIS A 72 13.14 -1.02 12.08
CA HIS A 72 13.78 -1.20 13.38
C HIS A 72 12.84 -1.79 14.44
N ALA A 73 11.60 -1.32 14.52
CA ALA A 73 10.58 -1.86 15.43
C ALA A 73 10.26 -3.35 15.15
N ALA A 74 10.37 -3.76 13.90
CA ALA A 74 10.09 -5.11 13.42
C ALA A 74 11.31 -6.05 13.45
N GLU A 75 12.50 -5.55 13.80
CA GLU A 75 13.76 -6.31 13.72
C GLU A 75 13.68 -7.67 14.43
N GLY A 76 14.02 -8.73 13.69
CA GLY A 76 13.97 -10.11 14.19
C GLY A 76 12.57 -10.70 14.36
N LYS A 77 11.50 -9.99 13.99
CA LYS A 77 10.11 -10.43 14.15
C LYS A 77 9.37 -10.52 12.80
N LEU A 78 9.44 -9.47 11.99
CA LEU A 78 8.76 -9.35 10.70
C LEU A 78 9.69 -8.72 9.67
N HIS A 79 9.42 -8.97 8.38
CA HIS A 79 9.99 -8.22 7.28
C HIS A 79 9.09 -7.02 6.96
N ILE A 80 9.67 -5.83 6.87
CA ILE A 80 8.96 -4.63 6.42
C ILE A 80 9.45 -4.27 5.03
N LEU A 81 8.52 -4.20 4.07
CA LEU A 81 8.81 -3.83 2.69
C LEU A 81 8.30 -2.43 2.39
N LEU A 82 9.00 -1.71 1.53
CA LEU A 82 8.61 -0.35 1.15
C LEU A 82 7.55 -0.37 0.06
N GLY A 83 6.41 0.22 0.35
CA GLY A 83 5.34 0.57 -0.57
C GLY A 83 4.84 1.98 -0.28
N ALA A 84 3.78 2.39 -0.94
CA ALA A 84 3.05 3.62 -0.65
C ALA A 84 1.61 3.53 -1.13
N GLU A 85 0.70 4.26 -0.46
CA GLU A 85 -0.61 4.56 -1.01
C GLU A 85 -0.65 6.03 -1.45
N ILE A 86 -0.77 6.25 -2.76
CA ILE A 86 -0.65 7.56 -3.40
C ILE A 86 -2.02 8.10 -3.76
N ARG A 87 -2.32 9.34 -3.32
CA ARG A 87 -3.46 10.13 -3.80
C ARG A 87 -2.96 11.47 -4.35
N PHE A 88 -3.52 11.88 -5.48
CA PHE A 88 -3.18 13.16 -6.09
C PHE A 88 -3.75 14.35 -5.33
N MET A 89 -3.11 15.51 -5.48
CA MET A 89 -3.64 16.79 -4.97
C MET A 89 -4.92 17.20 -5.70
N ARG A 90 -5.08 16.79 -6.95
CA ARG A 90 -6.22 17.11 -7.84
C ARG A 90 -6.40 16.01 -8.87
N GLY A 91 -7.56 16.01 -9.51
CA GLY A 91 -7.80 15.17 -10.69
C GLY A 91 -8.70 13.98 -10.44
N ASN A 92 -8.48 13.23 -9.38
CA ASN A 92 -9.40 12.20 -8.89
C ASN A 92 -9.17 11.95 -7.39
N ASP A 93 -10.13 11.30 -6.74
CA ASP A 93 -10.09 10.98 -5.32
C ASP A 93 -9.66 9.52 -5.03
N SER A 94 -9.13 8.84 -6.07
CA SER A 94 -8.69 7.45 -5.95
C SER A 94 -7.34 7.33 -5.28
N ASP A 95 -7.15 6.23 -4.59
CA ASP A 95 -5.90 5.84 -3.95
C ASP A 95 -5.23 4.70 -4.74
N TYR A 96 -3.91 4.76 -4.83
CA TYR A 96 -3.11 3.82 -5.59
C TYR A 96 -2.02 3.21 -4.73
N LEU A 97 -2.09 1.89 -4.52
CA LEU A 97 -1.04 1.13 -3.88
C LEU A 97 0.08 0.87 -4.89
N VAL A 98 1.30 1.25 -4.52
CA VAL A 98 2.49 1.04 -5.36
C VAL A 98 3.47 0.16 -4.60
N TYR A 99 3.88 -0.94 -5.24
CA TYR A 99 4.77 -1.94 -4.69
C TYR A 99 6.10 -2.00 -5.42
N GLY A 100 7.15 -2.39 -4.70
CA GLY A 100 8.51 -2.48 -5.24
C GLY A 100 9.25 -1.15 -5.23
N LEU A 101 8.82 -0.19 -4.41
CA LEU A 101 9.42 1.13 -4.32
C LEU A 101 10.85 1.09 -3.79
N THR A 102 11.66 2.01 -4.28
CA THR A 102 12.96 2.37 -3.71
C THR A 102 13.01 3.88 -3.43
N ARG A 103 13.92 4.30 -2.55
CA ARG A 103 14.17 5.72 -2.28
C ARG A 103 14.58 6.46 -3.55
N GLU A 104 15.43 5.84 -4.38
CA GLU A 104 15.91 6.41 -5.64
C GLU A 104 14.76 6.65 -6.60
N PHE A 105 13.87 5.68 -6.76
CA PHE A 105 12.68 5.84 -7.60
C PHE A 105 11.79 6.98 -7.11
N LEU A 106 11.49 7.05 -5.81
CA LEU A 106 10.67 8.12 -5.24
C LEU A 106 11.34 9.50 -5.38
N HIS A 107 12.67 9.57 -5.28
CA HIS A 107 13.42 10.80 -5.50
C HIS A 107 13.28 11.29 -6.95
N ASP A 108 13.46 10.40 -7.92
CA ASP A 108 13.46 10.73 -9.35
C ASP A 108 12.05 10.98 -9.89
N LEU A 109 11.04 10.31 -9.33
CA LEU A 109 9.63 10.55 -9.62
C LEU A 109 9.20 11.98 -9.25
N GLY A 110 9.84 12.56 -8.24
CA GLY A 110 9.40 13.80 -7.62
C GLY A 110 8.16 13.59 -6.76
N ASP A 111 7.54 14.67 -6.30
CA ASP A 111 6.37 14.59 -5.43
C ASP A 111 5.15 14.00 -6.19
N PRO A 112 4.77 12.74 -5.92
CA PRO A 112 3.74 12.06 -6.71
C PRO A 112 2.35 12.70 -6.54
N ARG A 113 2.12 13.46 -5.47
CA ARG A 113 0.85 14.17 -5.25
C ARG A 113 0.54 15.19 -6.35
N TYR A 114 1.58 15.75 -7.00
CA TYR A 114 1.45 16.75 -8.06
C TYR A 114 1.50 16.18 -9.48
N ILE A 115 1.62 14.87 -9.66
CA ILE A 115 1.52 14.24 -10.97
C ILE A 115 0.14 14.48 -11.57
N ASN A 116 -0.93 14.35 -10.77
CA ASN A 116 -2.35 14.60 -11.11
C ASN A 116 -2.84 13.88 -12.39
N ASP A 117 -2.13 12.85 -12.84
CA ASP A 117 -2.45 12.05 -14.01
C ASP A 117 -2.04 10.59 -13.78
N ILE A 118 -3.03 9.72 -13.68
CA ILE A 118 -2.81 8.29 -13.45
C ILE A 118 -2.04 7.63 -14.60
N ARG A 119 -2.18 8.08 -15.86
CA ARG A 119 -1.43 7.53 -16.99
C ARG A 119 0.06 7.75 -16.78
N ARG A 120 0.44 8.96 -16.35
CA ARG A 120 1.82 9.30 -16.07
C ARG A 120 2.37 8.53 -14.87
N LEU A 121 1.61 8.41 -13.80
CA LEU A 121 2.03 7.62 -12.63
C LEU A 121 2.22 6.14 -13.02
N SER A 122 1.22 5.55 -13.70
CA SER A 122 1.27 4.17 -14.18
C SER A 122 2.49 3.90 -15.05
N GLN A 123 2.79 4.78 -16.01
CA GLN A 123 3.95 4.64 -16.89
C GLN A 123 5.26 4.67 -16.08
N ASN A 124 5.44 5.67 -15.21
CA ASN A 124 6.65 5.80 -14.38
C ASN A 124 6.86 4.58 -13.47
N VAL A 125 5.79 4.09 -12.84
CA VAL A 125 5.82 2.91 -11.97
C VAL A 125 6.25 1.66 -12.75
N ARG A 126 5.67 1.45 -13.93
CA ARG A 126 6.00 0.30 -14.78
C ARG A 126 7.41 0.38 -15.36
N ASP A 127 7.86 1.56 -15.78
CA ASP A 127 9.22 1.78 -16.30
C ASP A 127 10.29 1.49 -15.23
N ALA A 128 9.96 1.71 -13.96
CA ALA A 128 10.81 1.36 -12.82
C ALA A 128 10.72 -0.13 -12.42
N GLY A 129 9.90 -0.92 -13.10
CA GLY A 129 9.66 -2.32 -12.75
C GLY A 129 8.80 -2.55 -11.51
N CYS A 130 8.22 -1.50 -10.96
CA CYS A 130 7.25 -1.54 -9.87
C CYS A 130 5.85 -1.97 -10.36
N MET A 131 4.90 -2.17 -9.44
CA MET A 131 3.52 -2.49 -9.76
C MET A 131 2.56 -1.51 -9.10
N ILE A 132 1.43 -1.23 -9.80
CA ILE A 132 0.40 -0.29 -9.35
C ILE A 132 -0.97 -0.98 -9.29
N TYR A 133 -1.63 -0.84 -8.13
CA TYR A 133 -2.97 -1.36 -7.86
C TYR A 133 -3.88 -0.22 -7.41
N GLN A 134 -5.15 -0.25 -7.77
CA GLN A 134 -6.12 0.67 -7.16
C GLN A 134 -6.58 0.10 -5.82
N ALA A 135 -6.41 0.88 -4.74
CA ALA A 135 -6.93 0.57 -3.42
C ALA A 135 -8.47 0.71 -3.41
N HIS A 136 -9.16 -0.17 -2.67
CA HIS A 136 -10.62 -0.11 -2.42
C HIS A 136 -11.43 0.61 -3.52
N PRO A 137 -11.40 0.14 -4.79
CA PRO A 137 -11.86 0.90 -5.98
C PRO A 137 -13.35 1.26 -5.96
N PHE A 138 -14.16 0.53 -5.19
CA PHE A 138 -15.60 0.74 -5.08
C PHE A 138 -16.05 1.33 -3.74
N ARG A 139 -15.12 1.78 -2.90
CA ARG A 139 -15.43 2.60 -1.74
C ARG A 139 -16.19 3.86 -2.19
N PRO A 140 -17.22 4.32 -1.45
CA PRO A 140 -17.95 5.55 -1.80
C PRO A 140 -17.01 6.73 -2.08
N MET A 141 -17.29 7.48 -3.14
CA MET A 141 -16.52 8.63 -3.66
C MET A 141 -15.25 8.27 -4.46
N MET A 142 -14.88 6.99 -4.57
CA MET A 142 -13.76 6.60 -5.44
C MET A 142 -14.18 6.61 -6.92
N THR A 143 -13.25 6.98 -7.78
CA THR A 143 -13.41 6.84 -9.23
C THR A 143 -12.71 5.57 -9.69
N VAL A 144 -13.43 4.65 -10.30
CA VAL A 144 -12.82 3.42 -10.85
C VAL A 144 -11.92 3.78 -12.01
N THR A 145 -10.66 3.37 -11.91
CA THR A 145 -9.62 3.69 -12.89
C THR A 145 -9.71 2.75 -14.10
N ASP A 146 -9.32 3.23 -15.28
CA ASP A 146 -9.18 2.44 -16.50
C ASP A 146 -8.27 1.21 -16.22
N PRO A 147 -8.77 -0.04 -16.41
CA PRO A 147 -8.02 -1.25 -16.10
C PRO A 147 -6.66 -1.35 -16.79
N HIS A 148 -6.51 -0.77 -17.98
CA HIS A 148 -5.24 -0.80 -18.73
C HIS A 148 -4.11 -0.03 -18.06
N LEU A 149 -4.43 0.83 -17.11
CA LEU A 149 -3.47 1.63 -16.34
C LEU A 149 -3.02 0.97 -15.04
N LEU A 150 -3.56 -0.21 -14.71
CA LEU A 150 -3.34 -0.91 -13.45
C LEU A 150 -2.76 -2.30 -13.69
N ASP A 151 -1.97 -2.80 -12.76
CA ASP A 151 -1.52 -4.19 -12.71
C ASP A 151 -2.52 -5.07 -11.95
N GLY A 152 -3.37 -4.46 -11.13
CA GLY A 152 -4.44 -5.11 -10.39
C GLY A 152 -5.27 -4.14 -9.57
N ILE A 153 -6.15 -4.67 -8.74
CA ILE A 153 -6.98 -3.93 -7.80
C ILE A 153 -7.09 -4.66 -6.46
N GLU A 154 -7.34 -3.91 -5.40
CA GLU A 154 -7.71 -4.47 -4.11
C GLU A 154 -9.16 -4.94 -4.16
N THR A 155 -9.34 -6.27 -4.26
CA THR A 155 -10.67 -6.90 -4.31
C THR A 155 -11.24 -7.25 -2.95
N ALA A 156 -10.39 -7.24 -1.92
CA ALA A 156 -10.78 -7.44 -0.53
C ALA A 156 -10.04 -6.45 0.37
N ASN A 157 -10.66 -5.33 0.64
CA ASN A 157 -10.24 -4.42 1.69
C ASN A 157 -11.01 -4.75 2.96
N MET A 158 -10.29 -4.98 4.05
CA MET A 158 -10.83 -5.48 5.31
C MET A 158 -10.99 -4.40 6.39
N SER A 159 -10.88 -3.12 6.01
CA SER A 159 -11.08 -1.99 6.92
C SER A 159 -12.48 -2.03 7.55
N PRO A 160 -12.59 -1.91 8.88
CA PRO A 160 -13.89 -1.84 9.55
C PRO A 160 -14.59 -0.48 9.38
N TRP A 161 -13.88 0.53 8.87
CA TRP A 161 -14.37 1.92 8.83
C TRP A 161 -15.24 2.26 7.64
N HIS A 162 -15.20 1.46 6.58
CA HIS A 162 -15.99 1.73 5.39
C HIS A 162 -16.38 0.44 4.66
N ASN A 163 -17.44 0.55 3.87
CA ASN A 163 -17.81 -0.50 2.95
C ASN A 163 -17.06 -0.32 1.63
N SER A 164 -16.13 -1.21 1.34
CA SER A 164 -15.33 -1.21 0.12
C SER A 164 -16.00 -1.92 -1.05
N HIS A 165 -17.22 -2.45 -0.84
CA HIS A 165 -17.97 -3.20 -1.86
C HIS A 165 -17.14 -4.31 -2.51
N ASN A 166 -16.44 -5.12 -1.69
CA ASN A 166 -15.52 -6.17 -2.11
C ASN A 166 -16.12 -7.13 -3.16
N THR A 167 -17.43 -7.42 -3.06
CA THR A 167 -18.11 -8.26 -4.05
C THR A 167 -18.12 -7.64 -5.45
N ILE A 168 -18.30 -6.31 -5.54
CA ILE A 168 -18.25 -5.58 -6.81
C ILE A 168 -16.81 -5.55 -7.33
N ALA A 169 -15.84 -5.31 -6.46
CA ALA A 169 -14.42 -5.31 -6.83
C ALA A 169 -13.98 -6.69 -7.39
N LYS A 170 -14.39 -7.79 -6.75
CA LYS A 170 -14.13 -9.15 -7.24
C LYS A 170 -14.74 -9.39 -8.63
N ALA A 171 -16.00 -9.01 -8.83
CA ALA A 171 -16.65 -9.15 -10.14
C ALA A 171 -15.96 -8.31 -11.22
N TRP A 172 -15.54 -7.10 -10.89
CA TRP A 172 -14.81 -6.20 -11.78
C TRP A 172 -13.43 -6.75 -12.17
N ALA A 173 -12.69 -7.31 -11.21
CA ALA A 173 -11.40 -7.95 -11.49
C ALA A 173 -11.54 -9.12 -12.47
N VAL A 174 -12.57 -9.95 -12.29
CA VAL A 174 -12.86 -11.07 -13.22
C VAL A 174 -13.18 -10.55 -14.62
N GLU A 175 -14.06 -9.55 -14.73
CA GLU A 175 -14.48 -8.97 -16.02
C GLU A 175 -13.32 -8.32 -16.79
N THR A 176 -12.41 -7.66 -16.07
CA THR A 176 -11.31 -6.91 -16.68
C THR A 176 -10.00 -7.69 -16.78
N GLY A 177 -9.92 -8.88 -16.17
CA GLY A 177 -8.69 -9.67 -16.11
C GLY A 177 -7.60 -9.06 -15.20
N LEU A 178 -7.96 -8.12 -14.32
CA LEU A 178 -7.03 -7.53 -13.37
C LEU A 178 -6.67 -8.51 -12.25
N ARG A 179 -5.43 -8.45 -11.77
CA ARG A 179 -5.02 -9.19 -10.58
C ARG A 179 -5.75 -8.70 -9.35
N SER A 180 -6.03 -9.62 -8.45
CA SER A 180 -6.70 -9.35 -7.18
C SER A 180 -5.70 -9.38 -6.04
N ILE A 181 -5.76 -8.37 -5.16
CA ILE A 181 -5.07 -8.39 -3.87
C ILE A 181 -6.07 -8.19 -2.74
N SER A 182 -5.63 -8.46 -1.53
CA SER A 182 -6.31 -8.13 -0.28
C SER A 182 -5.40 -7.32 0.62
N GLY A 183 -5.98 -6.47 1.44
CA GLY A 183 -5.29 -5.72 2.49
C GLY A 183 -6.20 -5.46 3.69
N THR A 184 -5.59 -5.32 4.87
CA THR A 184 -6.34 -4.93 6.06
C THR A 184 -6.76 -3.47 6.01
N ASP A 185 -5.98 -2.63 5.34
CA ASP A 185 -6.09 -1.17 5.42
C ASP A 185 -6.03 -0.74 6.91
N PHE A 186 -4.97 -1.25 7.56
CA PHE A 186 -4.78 -1.16 9.00
C PHE A 186 -4.44 0.27 9.40
N HIS A 187 -5.14 0.80 10.42
CA HIS A 187 -4.95 2.17 10.90
C HIS A 187 -4.85 2.27 12.42
N ASN A 188 -5.53 1.40 13.14
CA ASN A 188 -5.67 1.48 14.58
C ASN A 188 -5.32 0.18 15.29
N SER A 189 -4.88 0.30 16.54
CA SER A 189 -4.56 -0.85 17.39
C SER A 189 -5.77 -1.73 17.75
N ASP A 190 -7.00 -1.27 17.54
CA ASP A 190 -8.22 -2.07 17.65
C ASP A 190 -8.63 -2.77 16.35
N HIS A 191 -7.94 -2.50 15.23
CA HIS A 191 -8.10 -3.28 14.01
C HIS A 191 -7.44 -4.65 14.16
N GLU A 192 -8.07 -5.65 13.54
CA GLU A 192 -7.50 -7.00 13.47
C GLU A 192 -6.86 -7.21 12.08
N PRO A 193 -5.63 -7.80 12.00
CA PRO A 193 -5.02 -8.19 10.74
C PRO A 193 -5.85 -9.26 10.03
N ARG A 194 -6.54 -8.89 8.94
CA ARG A 194 -7.49 -9.77 8.22
C ARG A 194 -7.31 -9.75 6.71
N GLY A 195 -6.35 -8.97 6.21
CA GLY A 195 -6.07 -8.80 4.80
C GLY A 195 -4.69 -9.31 4.42
N GLY A 196 -4.38 -9.26 3.13
CA GLY A 196 -3.10 -9.67 2.59
C GLY A 196 -3.15 -10.92 1.73
N ILE A 197 -2.01 -11.55 1.58
CA ILE A 197 -1.85 -12.77 0.78
C ILE A 197 -1.15 -13.88 1.56
N MET A 198 -1.41 -15.13 1.17
CA MET A 198 -0.67 -16.31 1.64
C MET A 198 0.15 -16.92 0.51
N THR A 199 1.38 -17.33 0.83
CA THR A 199 2.34 -17.93 -0.09
C THR A 199 3.00 -19.17 0.50
N GLU A 200 3.56 -20.05 -0.32
CA GLU A 200 4.31 -21.24 0.13
C GLU A 200 5.65 -20.87 0.77
N HIS A 201 6.27 -19.78 0.32
CA HIS A 201 7.54 -19.27 0.83
C HIS A 201 7.35 -17.87 1.42
N PRO A 202 8.17 -17.47 2.43
CA PRO A 202 8.10 -16.12 2.96
C PRO A 202 8.54 -15.10 1.90
N ILE A 203 7.91 -13.93 1.91
CA ILE A 203 8.31 -12.79 1.10
C ILE A 203 9.18 -11.89 1.99
N THR A 204 10.46 -11.74 1.64
CA THR A 204 11.44 -11.04 2.47
C THR A 204 12.04 -9.80 1.80
N SER A 205 11.72 -9.60 0.52
CA SER A 205 12.22 -8.49 -0.30
C SER A 205 11.17 -7.99 -1.29
N ASN A 206 11.34 -6.76 -1.77
CA ASN A 206 10.48 -6.20 -2.81
C ASN A 206 10.55 -6.99 -4.13
N ASP A 207 11.71 -7.57 -4.48
CA ASP A 207 11.85 -8.39 -5.69
C ASP A 207 11.02 -9.66 -5.60
N GLU A 208 11.03 -10.33 -4.44
CA GLU A 208 10.19 -11.51 -4.19
C GLU A 208 8.70 -11.12 -4.21
N LEU A 209 8.31 -10.00 -3.57
CA LEU A 209 6.94 -9.50 -3.61
C LEU A 209 6.48 -9.26 -5.05
N LEU A 210 7.26 -8.55 -5.85
CA LEU A 210 6.93 -8.27 -7.24
C LEU A 210 6.85 -9.56 -8.08
N SER A 211 7.73 -10.54 -7.82
CA SER A 211 7.68 -11.84 -8.49
C SER A 211 6.38 -12.58 -8.19
N VAL A 212 6.00 -12.64 -6.91
CA VAL A 212 4.75 -13.28 -6.46
C VAL A 212 3.53 -12.56 -7.04
N LEU A 213 3.47 -11.24 -6.96
CA LEU A 213 2.34 -10.46 -7.50
C LEU A 213 2.20 -10.62 -9.04
N ARG A 214 3.32 -10.77 -9.77
CA ARG A 214 3.28 -11.01 -11.22
C ARG A 214 2.85 -12.42 -11.58
N SER A 215 3.30 -13.43 -10.84
CA SER A 215 2.92 -14.83 -11.09
C SER A 215 1.44 -15.09 -10.78
N GLY A 216 0.90 -14.42 -9.76
CA GLY A 216 -0.44 -14.69 -9.23
C GLY A 216 -0.50 -15.97 -8.38
N GLU A 217 0.64 -16.54 -7.99
CA GLU A 217 0.76 -17.76 -7.18
C GLU A 217 0.62 -17.44 -5.70
N TYR A 218 -0.55 -17.01 -5.28
CA TYR A 218 -0.90 -16.71 -3.89
C TYR A 218 -2.41 -16.86 -3.65
N GLU A 219 -2.79 -17.03 -2.40
CA GLU A 219 -4.17 -17.03 -1.94
C GLU A 219 -4.48 -15.70 -1.21
N LEU A 220 -5.69 -15.18 -1.38
CA LEU A 220 -6.12 -13.97 -0.66
C LEU A 220 -6.50 -14.31 0.78
N ILE A 221 -6.05 -13.50 1.73
CA ILE A 221 -6.59 -13.46 3.09
C ILE A 221 -7.74 -12.45 3.07
N ALA A 222 -8.95 -12.88 3.43
CA ALA A 222 -10.15 -12.05 3.36
C ALA A 222 -11.23 -12.52 4.37
N GLU A 223 -10.79 -12.79 5.61
CA GLU A 223 -11.65 -13.29 6.70
C GLU A 223 -11.56 -12.43 7.96
#